data_45ffce6b49a9ec7c157f640f0c039071
#
_entry.id   45ffce6b49a9ec7c157f640f0c039071
#
_cell.length_a   1.000
_cell.length_b   1.000
_cell.length_c   1.000
_cell.angle_alpha   90.00
_cell.angle_beta   90.00
_cell.angle_gamma   90.00
#
_symmetry.space_group_name_H-M   'P 1'
#
loop_
_entity.id
_entity.type
_entity.pdbx_description
1 polymer ?
#
loop_
_entity_poly.entity_id
_entity_poly.type
_entity_poly.pdbx_seq_one_letter_code
_entity_poly.pdbx_strand_id
1 'polypeptide(L)'
;MSLFPALRPIDNDLYVEVILQEDVPVVETSGHRPPEDLLELLKAAGVKTMHKCVSVRHALSAQEAGVDAVTLFGSEGGGHIGEYGLSTMILAPRAADALEVPILAAGGIADGRGLLAALALGADGVTIGTRLLVTEECPIHQNLKEALAAATELDTLPILGSLHNTLRAWKNPAALKVAELESSQADMREILALVAGTETKRMYQHGEVDAGVIACSQSIGIISETKPVYAVIDGMVREAAMIRDRLAA
;
A
#
# COMPACT_ATOMS: atom_id res chain seq x y z
N MET A 1 -8.39 -6.79 1.21
CA MET A 1 -9.54 -5.91 1.46
C MET A 1 -9.24 -5.08 2.69
N SER A 2 -9.17 -3.76 2.58
CA SER A 2 -8.97 -2.89 3.74
C SER A 2 -10.31 -2.76 4.46
N LEU A 3 -10.43 -3.36 5.64
CA LEU A 3 -11.56 -3.15 6.53
C LEU A 3 -11.36 -1.81 7.25
N PHE A 4 -11.66 -0.74 6.54
CA PHE A 4 -12.10 0.48 7.17
C PHE A 4 -13.42 0.16 7.88
N PRO A 5 -13.73 0.78 9.04
CA PRO A 5 -15.11 0.98 9.39
C PRO A 5 -15.70 1.85 8.27
N ALA A 6 -16.03 1.20 7.17
CA ALA A 6 -16.67 1.86 6.05
C ALA A 6 -17.94 2.48 6.62
N LEU A 7 -18.24 3.72 6.27
CA LEU A 7 -19.53 4.35 6.57
C LEU A 7 -20.70 3.53 6.03
N ARG A 8 -20.40 2.50 5.24
CA ARG A 8 -21.31 1.44 4.76
C ARG A 8 -20.62 0.09 4.89
N PRO A 9 -21.28 -0.95 5.41
CA PRO A 9 -20.76 -2.31 5.39
C PRO A 9 -20.38 -2.70 3.95
N ILE A 10 -19.18 -3.21 3.76
CA ILE A 10 -18.79 -3.80 2.48
C ILE A 10 -19.33 -5.23 2.52
N ASP A 11 -20.11 -5.60 1.53
CA ASP A 11 -20.56 -6.98 1.34
C ASP A 11 -19.37 -7.80 0.83
N ASN A 12 -18.74 -8.49 1.77
CA ASN A 12 -17.57 -9.33 1.47
C ASN A 12 -17.96 -10.58 0.70
N ASP A 13 -19.20 -11.03 0.79
CA ASP A 13 -19.66 -12.27 0.17
C ASP A 13 -19.59 -12.17 -1.37
N LEU A 14 -19.92 -10.99 -1.92
CA LEU A 14 -19.78 -10.75 -3.36
C LEU A 14 -18.33 -10.85 -3.85
N TYR A 15 -17.36 -10.34 -3.07
CA TYR A 15 -15.94 -10.45 -3.43
C TYR A 15 -15.45 -11.90 -3.31
N VAL A 16 -15.90 -12.61 -2.30
CA VAL A 16 -15.56 -14.03 -2.11
C VAL A 16 -16.12 -14.86 -3.25
N GLU A 17 -17.37 -14.62 -3.66
CA GLU A 17 -17.97 -15.30 -4.80
C GLU A 17 -17.13 -15.13 -6.08
N VAL A 18 -16.71 -13.91 -6.40
CA VAL A 18 -15.84 -13.63 -7.55
C VAL A 18 -14.47 -14.30 -7.41
N ILE A 19 -13.85 -14.25 -6.22
CA ILE A 19 -12.57 -14.91 -5.98
C ILE A 19 -12.64 -16.40 -6.27
N LEU A 20 -13.72 -17.05 -5.85
CA LEU A 20 -13.92 -18.49 -6.06
C LEU A 20 -14.29 -18.82 -7.51
N GLN A 21 -15.11 -17.99 -8.16
CA GLN A 21 -15.53 -18.20 -9.57
C GLN A 21 -14.38 -18.02 -10.56
N GLU A 22 -13.47 -17.07 -10.27
CA GLU A 22 -12.34 -16.74 -11.16
C GLU A 22 -11.04 -17.48 -10.77
N ASP A 23 -11.12 -18.49 -9.89
CA ASP A 23 -9.98 -19.26 -9.43
C ASP A 23 -8.79 -18.40 -8.97
N VAL A 24 -9.05 -17.31 -8.23
CA VAL A 24 -8.00 -16.40 -7.78
C VAL A 24 -7.03 -17.12 -6.84
N PRO A 25 -5.75 -17.27 -7.18
CA PRO A 25 -4.86 -18.16 -6.43
C PRO A 25 -4.41 -17.58 -5.08
N VAL A 26 -4.40 -16.24 -4.93
CA VAL A 26 -3.90 -15.56 -3.73
C VAL A 26 -4.77 -14.36 -3.39
N VAL A 27 -5.11 -14.21 -2.12
CA VAL A 27 -5.88 -13.06 -1.59
C VAL A 27 -5.10 -12.37 -0.48
N GLU A 28 -4.89 -11.06 -0.61
CA GLU A 28 -4.34 -10.23 0.47
C GLU A 28 -5.46 -9.53 1.22
N THR A 29 -5.51 -9.73 2.53
CA THR A 29 -6.38 -8.99 3.45
C THR A 29 -5.60 -7.87 4.13
N SER A 30 -6.30 -6.87 4.68
CA SER A 30 -5.69 -5.74 5.39
C SER A 30 -6.58 -5.32 6.55
N GLY A 31 -5.98 -4.88 7.65
CA GLY A 31 -6.70 -4.44 8.86
C GLY A 31 -5.91 -4.73 10.12
N HIS A 32 -6.54 -4.53 11.29
CA HIS A 32 -5.88 -4.80 12.57
C HIS A 32 -5.70 -6.30 12.86
N ARG A 33 -6.61 -7.12 12.36
CA ARG A 33 -6.58 -8.59 12.45
C ARG A 33 -7.05 -9.20 11.13
N PRO A 34 -6.53 -10.36 10.76
CA PRO A 34 -7.09 -11.12 9.66
C PRO A 34 -8.55 -11.50 9.99
N PRO A 35 -9.48 -11.47 9.02
CA PRO A 35 -10.84 -11.93 9.21
C PRO A 35 -10.86 -13.48 9.22
N GLU A 36 -10.90 -14.09 10.40
CA GLU A 36 -10.74 -15.54 10.61
C GLU A 36 -11.73 -16.36 9.78
N ASP A 37 -13.03 -16.02 9.81
CA ASP A 37 -14.07 -16.71 9.02
C ASP A 37 -13.77 -16.71 7.51
N LEU A 38 -13.23 -15.58 6.99
CA LEU A 38 -12.83 -15.47 5.60
C LEU A 38 -11.57 -16.31 5.31
N LEU A 39 -10.59 -16.35 6.23
CA LEU A 39 -9.41 -17.19 6.07
C LEU A 39 -9.77 -18.67 6.00
N GLU A 40 -10.66 -19.15 6.85
CA GLU A 40 -11.14 -20.54 6.83
C GLU A 40 -11.80 -20.90 5.50
N LEU A 41 -12.66 -20.02 4.99
CA LEU A 41 -13.35 -20.21 3.72
C LEU A 41 -12.37 -20.23 2.53
N LEU A 42 -11.45 -19.29 2.45
CA LEU A 42 -10.44 -19.22 1.38
C LEU A 42 -9.51 -20.44 1.42
N LYS A 43 -9.09 -20.85 2.62
CA LYS A 43 -8.25 -22.02 2.82
C LYS A 43 -8.95 -23.33 2.40
N ALA A 44 -10.26 -23.48 2.73
CA ALA A 44 -11.05 -24.62 2.30
C ALA A 44 -11.17 -24.69 0.77
N ALA A 45 -11.14 -23.55 0.09
CA ALA A 45 -11.14 -23.47 -1.38
C ALA A 45 -9.74 -23.58 -2.01
N GLY A 46 -8.67 -23.78 -1.23
CA GLY A 46 -7.30 -23.87 -1.72
C GLY A 46 -6.65 -22.54 -2.09
N VAL A 47 -7.28 -21.41 -1.76
CA VAL A 47 -6.78 -20.06 -2.00
C VAL A 47 -5.71 -19.72 -0.96
N LYS A 48 -4.54 -19.24 -1.41
CA LYS A 48 -3.49 -18.75 -0.52
C LYS A 48 -3.84 -17.39 0.06
N THR A 49 -3.50 -17.18 1.33
CA THR A 49 -3.88 -15.97 2.04
C THR A 49 -2.67 -15.18 2.50
N MET A 50 -2.73 -13.89 2.33
CA MET A 50 -1.74 -12.93 2.83
C MET A 50 -2.43 -11.89 3.72
N HIS A 51 -1.70 -11.34 4.68
CA HIS A 51 -2.23 -10.22 5.48
C HIS A 51 -1.24 -9.07 5.55
N LYS A 52 -1.74 -7.86 5.31
CA LYS A 52 -0.94 -6.62 5.38
C LYS A 52 -0.89 -6.09 6.81
N CYS A 53 0.31 -5.92 7.34
CA CYS A 53 0.59 -5.52 8.71
C CYS A 53 1.48 -4.28 8.78
N VAL A 54 1.23 -3.41 9.75
CA VAL A 54 2.03 -2.20 10.02
C VAL A 54 2.95 -2.35 11.24
N SER A 55 3.01 -3.53 11.83
CA SER A 55 3.90 -3.86 12.95
C SER A 55 4.17 -5.36 13.01
N VAL A 56 5.30 -5.74 13.59
CA VAL A 56 5.65 -7.16 13.82
C VAL A 56 4.65 -7.86 14.74
N ARG A 57 4.11 -7.15 15.74
CA ARG A 57 3.05 -7.70 16.60
C ARG A 57 1.81 -8.12 15.80
N HIS A 58 1.37 -7.30 14.85
CA HIS A 58 0.24 -7.66 14.00
C HIS A 58 0.58 -8.81 13.06
N ALA A 59 1.82 -8.87 12.58
CA ALA A 59 2.28 -9.94 11.72
C ALA A 59 2.35 -11.30 12.44
N LEU A 60 2.78 -11.31 13.71
CA LEU A 60 2.71 -12.51 14.56
C LEU A 60 1.27 -12.99 14.75
N SER A 61 0.34 -12.08 15.08
CA SER A 61 -1.09 -12.44 15.18
C SER A 61 -1.68 -12.94 13.85
N ALA A 62 -1.20 -12.42 12.71
CA ALA A 62 -1.62 -12.92 11.40
C ALA A 62 -1.08 -14.32 11.12
N GLN A 63 0.18 -14.59 11.46
CA GLN A 63 0.78 -15.92 11.39
C GLN A 63 0.02 -16.92 12.27
N GLU A 64 -0.30 -16.54 13.52
CA GLU A 64 -1.09 -17.37 14.44
C GLU A 64 -2.50 -17.68 13.90
N ALA A 65 -3.12 -16.73 13.17
CA ALA A 65 -4.39 -16.93 12.48
C ALA A 65 -4.27 -17.85 11.25
N GLY A 66 -3.04 -18.21 10.84
CA GLY A 66 -2.78 -19.18 9.80
C GLY A 66 -2.74 -18.62 8.38
N VAL A 67 -2.36 -17.35 8.18
CA VAL A 67 -2.08 -16.83 6.84
C VAL A 67 -0.84 -17.49 6.24
N ASP A 68 -0.79 -17.61 4.91
CA ASP A 68 0.35 -18.23 4.21
C ASP A 68 1.54 -17.28 4.06
N ALA A 69 1.33 -15.95 4.12
CA ALA A 69 2.39 -14.94 4.07
C ALA A 69 1.93 -13.62 4.69
N VAL A 70 2.87 -12.72 4.98
CA VAL A 70 2.56 -11.38 5.48
C VAL A 70 3.20 -10.30 4.61
N THR A 71 2.53 -9.16 4.47
CA THR A 71 3.09 -7.94 3.92
C THR A 71 3.37 -6.96 5.05
N LEU A 72 4.64 -6.57 5.24
CA LEU A 72 5.05 -5.54 6.21
C LEU A 72 5.04 -4.18 5.53
N PHE A 73 4.17 -3.30 6.00
CA PHE A 73 3.91 -2.02 5.37
C PHE A 73 4.51 -0.87 6.18
N GLY A 74 5.62 -0.32 5.69
CA GLY A 74 6.35 0.78 6.32
C GLY A 74 5.69 2.13 6.11
N SER A 75 6.09 3.09 6.96
CA SER A 75 5.55 4.46 7.00
C SER A 75 5.87 5.29 5.75
N GLU A 76 6.80 4.87 4.92
CA GLU A 76 7.10 5.45 3.61
C GLU A 76 6.02 5.13 2.58
N GLY A 77 5.17 4.15 2.85
CA GLY A 77 4.11 3.69 1.97
C GLY A 77 2.98 4.69 1.82
N GLY A 78 2.27 4.62 0.69
CA GLY A 78 1.04 5.36 0.45
C GLY A 78 -0.18 4.59 0.93
N GLY A 79 -1.03 5.22 1.73
CA GLY A 79 -2.17 4.59 2.37
C GLY A 79 -2.04 4.53 3.89
N HIS A 80 -2.73 3.61 4.52
CA HIS A 80 -2.75 3.50 5.99
C HIS A 80 -1.45 2.90 6.52
N ILE A 81 -0.60 3.75 7.07
CA ILE A 81 0.78 3.46 7.51
C ILE A 81 0.90 3.10 8.99
N GLY A 82 -0.23 3.01 9.70
CA GLY A 82 -0.22 2.84 11.16
C GLY A 82 0.21 4.08 11.92
N GLU A 83 0.08 4.04 13.26
CA GLU A 83 0.31 5.19 14.13
C GLU A 83 1.78 5.38 14.54
N TYR A 84 2.58 4.32 14.49
CA TYR A 84 3.93 4.33 15.05
C TYR A 84 5.01 4.88 14.10
N GLY A 85 4.69 5.15 12.84
CA GLY A 85 5.64 5.67 11.87
C GLY A 85 6.86 4.75 11.62
N LEU A 86 6.68 3.43 11.74
CA LEU A 86 7.74 2.46 11.56
C LEU A 86 8.15 2.35 10.09
N SER A 87 9.44 2.51 9.81
CA SER A 87 9.98 2.41 8.46
C SER A 87 10.10 0.95 8.00
N THR A 88 10.04 0.74 6.68
CA THR A 88 10.31 -0.55 6.06
C THR A 88 11.68 -1.11 6.45
N MET A 89 12.68 -0.21 6.60
CA MET A 89 14.06 -0.52 7.01
C MET A 89 14.14 -1.19 8.40
N ILE A 90 13.18 -0.94 9.28
CA ILE A 90 13.09 -1.54 10.62
C ILE A 90 12.12 -2.71 10.65
N LEU A 91 10.98 -2.59 9.94
CA LEU A 91 9.95 -3.63 9.96
C LEU A 91 10.43 -4.94 9.32
N ALA A 92 11.09 -4.86 8.15
CA ALA A 92 11.51 -6.06 7.41
C ALA A 92 12.48 -6.96 8.22
N PRO A 93 13.64 -6.47 8.72
CA PRO A 93 14.54 -7.33 9.48
C PRO A 93 13.95 -7.82 10.81
N ARG A 94 13.14 -6.98 11.48
CA ARG A 94 12.47 -7.40 12.72
C ARG A 94 11.43 -8.49 12.48
N ALA A 95 10.76 -8.47 11.32
CA ALA A 95 9.84 -9.52 10.94
C ALA A 95 10.57 -10.79 10.52
N ALA A 96 11.66 -10.68 9.76
CA ALA A 96 12.51 -11.81 9.36
C ALA A 96 13.06 -12.58 10.56
N ASP A 97 13.39 -11.88 11.66
CA ASP A 97 13.85 -12.50 12.90
C ASP A 97 12.72 -13.20 13.70
N ALA A 98 11.45 -12.86 13.44
CA ALA A 98 10.34 -13.23 14.32
C ALA A 98 9.30 -14.16 13.68
N LEU A 99 9.21 -14.22 12.36
CA LEU A 99 8.18 -14.94 11.63
C LEU A 99 8.74 -16.16 10.91
N GLU A 100 7.91 -17.16 10.76
CA GLU A 100 8.21 -18.41 10.03
C GLU A 100 7.57 -18.42 8.63
N VAL A 101 6.56 -17.57 8.39
CA VAL A 101 5.88 -17.44 7.09
C VAL A 101 6.65 -16.47 6.20
N PRO A 102 6.54 -16.60 4.86
CA PRO A 102 7.14 -15.66 3.92
C PRO A 102 6.73 -14.21 4.16
N ILE A 103 7.67 -13.29 3.95
CA ILE A 103 7.54 -11.86 4.24
C ILE A 103 7.69 -11.05 2.95
N LEU A 104 6.72 -10.18 2.68
CA LEU A 104 6.85 -9.18 1.64
C LEU A 104 7.04 -7.80 2.28
N ALA A 105 8.08 -7.09 1.88
CA ALA A 105 8.30 -5.70 2.30
C ALA A 105 7.51 -4.74 1.41
N ALA A 106 6.85 -3.76 2.01
CA ALA A 106 6.06 -2.76 1.31
C ALA A 106 6.29 -1.36 1.92
N GLY A 107 6.22 -0.34 1.08
CA GLY A 107 6.47 1.05 1.47
C GLY A 107 7.87 1.51 1.06
N GLY A 108 7.95 2.62 0.33
CA GLY A 108 9.20 3.21 -0.12
C GLY A 108 9.89 2.51 -1.30
N ILE A 109 9.34 1.44 -1.83
CA ILE A 109 9.96 0.61 -2.88
C ILE A 109 9.36 0.96 -4.25
N ALA A 110 10.21 1.33 -5.24
CA ALA A 110 9.77 1.65 -6.60
C ALA A 110 10.78 1.26 -7.70
N ASP A 111 11.98 0.79 -7.34
CA ASP A 111 13.04 0.40 -8.27
C ASP A 111 13.86 -0.79 -7.75
N GLY A 112 14.90 -1.20 -8.50
CA GLY A 112 15.75 -2.34 -8.14
C GLY A 112 16.60 -2.11 -6.89
N ARG A 113 16.91 -0.87 -6.53
CA ARG A 113 17.62 -0.53 -5.29
C ARG A 113 16.76 -0.93 -4.08
N GLY A 114 15.48 -0.54 -4.11
CA GLY A 114 14.51 -0.87 -3.08
C GLY A 114 14.23 -2.37 -3.01
N LEU A 115 14.11 -3.05 -4.16
CA LEU A 115 13.96 -4.51 -4.22
C LEU A 115 15.14 -5.22 -3.57
N LEU A 116 16.37 -4.89 -3.96
CA LEU A 116 17.56 -5.53 -3.40
C LEU A 116 17.71 -5.24 -1.91
N ALA A 117 17.44 -4.01 -1.46
CA ALA A 117 17.46 -3.66 -0.05
C ALA A 117 16.47 -4.48 0.76
N ALA A 118 15.24 -4.66 0.29
CA ALA A 118 14.22 -5.48 0.95
C ALA A 118 14.67 -6.94 1.10
N LEU A 119 15.23 -7.53 0.04
CA LEU A 119 15.78 -8.89 0.07
C LEU A 119 16.98 -9.00 1.05
N ALA A 120 17.87 -8.00 1.07
CA ALA A 120 19.01 -7.96 2.00
C ALA A 120 18.56 -7.80 3.47
N LEU A 121 17.40 -7.22 3.71
CA LEU A 121 16.77 -7.09 5.04
C LEU A 121 16.01 -8.36 5.46
N GLY A 122 16.01 -9.41 4.64
CA GLY A 122 15.41 -10.70 4.96
C GLY A 122 13.96 -10.87 4.47
N ALA A 123 13.44 -9.96 3.62
CA ALA A 123 12.17 -10.19 2.97
C ALA A 123 12.31 -11.19 1.81
N ASP A 124 11.27 -11.99 1.56
CA ASP A 124 11.19 -12.94 0.43
C ASP A 124 10.77 -12.27 -0.88
N GLY A 125 10.21 -11.06 -0.78
CA GLY A 125 9.76 -10.28 -1.90
C GLY A 125 9.28 -8.88 -1.51
N VAL A 126 8.64 -8.20 -2.46
CA VAL A 126 8.13 -6.85 -2.25
C VAL A 126 6.69 -6.69 -2.74
N THR A 127 5.94 -5.81 -2.09
CA THR A 127 4.65 -5.31 -2.56
C THR A 127 4.82 -3.84 -2.95
N ILE A 128 4.50 -3.49 -4.19
CA ILE A 128 4.61 -2.14 -4.72
C ILE A 128 3.23 -1.57 -5.10
N GLY A 129 2.99 -0.31 -4.79
CA GLY A 129 1.73 0.39 -5.08
C GLY A 129 1.95 1.62 -5.95
N THR A 130 2.51 2.69 -5.40
CA THR A 130 2.66 3.99 -6.05
C THR A 130 3.38 3.91 -7.40
N ARG A 131 4.41 3.07 -7.55
CA ARG A 131 5.06 2.85 -8.84
C ARG A 131 4.09 2.37 -9.92
N LEU A 132 3.12 1.53 -9.55
CA LEU A 132 2.13 1.00 -10.48
C LEU A 132 1.00 1.99 -10.80
N LEU A 133 0.76 3.02 -9.98
CA LEU A 133 -0.14 4.11 -10.36
C LEU A 133 0.36 4.87 -11.59
N VAL A 134 1.70 4.98 -11.75
CA VAL A 134 2.35 5.67 -12.87
C VAL A 134 2.79 4.65 -13.91
N THR A 135 1.87 3.77 -14.33
CA THR A 135 2.06 2.83 -15.44
C THR A 135 1.02 3.05 -16.53
N GLU A 136 1.31 2.56 -17.74
CA GLU A 136 0.41 2.68 -18.88
C GLU A 136 -0.92 1.99 -18.62
N GLU A 137 -0.88 0.80 -18.01
CA GLU A 137 -2.04 -0.07 -17.77
C GLU A 137 -2.91 0.42 -16.60
N CYS A 138 -2.39 1.26 -15.71
CA CYS A 138 -3.21 1.79 -14.61
C CYS A 138 -4.35 2.65 -15.16
N PRO A 139 -5.63 2.37 -14.83
CA PRO A 139 -6.77 3.03 -15.45
C PRO A 139 -7.06 4.46 -14.91
N ILE A 140 -6.13 5.08 -14.18
CA ILE A 140 -6.28 6.47 -13.73
C ILE A 140 -6.01 7.44 -14.89
N HIS A 141 -6.61 8.63 -14.80
CA HIS A 141 -6.48 9.65 -15.84
C HIS A 141 -5.02 10.07 -16.06
N GLN A 142 -4.69 10.39 -17.32
CA GLN A 142 -3.32 10.75 -17.72
C GLN A 142 -2.78 11.98 -16.97
N ASN A 143 -3.62 13.01 -16.74
CA ASN A 143 -3.22 14.19 -15.97
C ASN A 143 -2.70 13.82 -14.57
N LEU A 144 -3.32 12.81 -13.93
CA LEU A 144 -2.89 12.37 -12.62
C LEU A 144 -1.54 11.62 -12.68
N LYS A 145 -1.32 10.79 -13.70
CA LYS A 145 -0.03 10.13 -13.92
C LYS A 145 1.09 11.16 -14.12
N GLU A 146 0.85 12.20 -14.93
CA GLU A 146 1.81 13.27 -15.18
C GLU A 146 2.10 14.08 -13.92
N ALA A 147 1.06 14.45 -13.16
CA ALA A 147 1.24 15.15 -11.89
C ALA A 147 2.04 14.33 -10.86
N LEU A 148 1.76 13.02 -10.77
CA LEU A 148 2.51 12.12 -9.90
C LEU A 148 3.95 11.92 -10.37
N ALA A 149 4.21 11.81 -11.68
CA ALA A 149 5.55 11.67 -12.23
C ALA A 149 6.41 12.94 -12.07
N ALA A 150 5.78 14.10 -11.91
CA ALA A 150 6.44 15.38 -11.63
C ALA A 150 6.66 15.63 -10.13
N ALA A 151 6.09 14.80 -9.25
CA ALA A 151 6.18 14.97 -7.80
C ALA A 151 7.53 14.51 -7.25
N THR A 152 7.87 15.05 -6.08
CA THR A 152 9.08 14.70 -5.32
C THR A 152 8.73 13.92 -4.04
N GLU A 153 9.74 13.42 -3.33
CA GLU A 153 9.57 12.77 -2.03
C GLU A 153 8.96 13.68 -0.94
N LEU A 154 8.99 15.00 -1.16
CA LEU A 154 8.41 16.01 -0.27
C LEU A 154 6.92 16.26 -0.54
N ASP A 155 6.41 15.72 -1.65
CA ASP A 155 5.02 15.92 -2.07
C ASP A 155 4.09 14.83 -1.52
N THR A 156 4.39 14.33 -0.34
CA THR A 156 3.47 13.49 0.44
C THR A 156 3.35 14.00 1.87
N LEU A 157 2.20 13.75 2.50
CA LEU A 157 1.99 14.06 3.92
C LEU A 157 1.11 13.00 4.59
N PRO A 158 1.33 12.73 5.90
CA PRO A 158 0.39 11.95 6.69
C PRO A 158 -0.80 12.83 7.07
N ILE A 159 -2.01 12.28 6.95
CA ILE A 159 -3.30 12.85 7.37
C ILE A 159 -4.09 11.81 8.16
N LEU A 160 -5.24 12.17 8.71
CA LEU A 160 -6.13 11.31 9.49
C LEU A 160 -5.50 10.75 10.78
N GLY A 161 -4.46 11.41 11.29
CA GLY A 161 -3.85 11.07 12.57
C GLY A 161 -4.81 11.30 13.75
N SER A 162 -5.64 12.33 13.68
CA SER A 162 -6.69 12.63 14.68
C SER A 162 -7.76 11.53 14.79
N LEU A 163 -7.89 10.70 13.76
CA LEU A 163 -8.83 9.57 13.72
C LEU A 163 -8.18 8.22 14.06
N HIS A 164 -6.96 8.22 14.58
CA HIS A 164 -6.17 7.00 14.83
C HIS A 164 -6.06 6.08 13.60
N ASN A 165 -6.01 6.70 12.42
CA ASN A 165 -6.01 5.98 11.15
C ASN A 165 -5.12 6.68 10.11
N THR A 166 -3.89 6.95 10.51
CA THR A 166 -2.94 7.73 9.72
C THR A 166 -2.80 7.18 8.31
N LEU A 167 -3.05 8.05 7.33
CA LEU A 167 -2.94 7.76 5.90
C LEU A 167 -1.90 8.69 5.28
N ARG A 168 -0.91 8.12 4.58
CA ARG A 168 -0.01 8.93 3.76
C ARG A 168 -0.62 9.17 2.39
N ALA A 169 -0.78 10.43 2.04
CA ALA A 169 -1.38 10.89 0.79
C ALA A 169 -0.42 11.76 -0.03
N TRP A 170 -0.71 11.89 -1.33
CA TRP A 170 -0.11 12.93 -2.16
C TRP A 170 -0.54 14.30 -1.67
N LYS A 171 0.42 15.24 -1.62
CA LYS A 171 0.25 16.59 -1.06
C LYS A 171 -0.40 17.54 -2.08
N ASN A 172 -1.65 17.26 -2.42
CA ASN A 172 -2.47 18.12 -3.24
C ASN A 172 -3.37 19.03 -2.37
N PRO A 173 -4.12 19.99 -2.95
CA PRO A 173 -5.02 20.88 -2.21
C PRO A 173 -6.01 20.15 -1.31
N ALA A 174 -6.58 19.03 -1.74
CA ALA A 174 -7.51 18.26 -0.91
C ALA A 174 -6.83 17.68 0.34
N ALA A 175 -5.65 17.09 0.21
CA ALA A 175 -4.90 16.54 1.36
C ALA A 175 -4.42 17.64 2.32
N LEU A 176 -4.00 18.80 1.79
CA LEU A 176 -3.65 19.98 2.60
C LEU A 176 -4.86 20.50 3.38
N LYS A 177 -6.05 20.52 2.75
CA LYS A 177 -7.29 20.93 3.44
C LYS A 177 -7.67 19.97 4.57
N VAL A 178 -7.48 18.66 4.39
CA VAL A 178 -7.66 17.68 5.48
C VAL A 178 -6.72 17.97 6.63
N ALA A 179 -5.42 18.19 6.38
CA ALA A 179 -4.44 18.51 7.42
C ALA A 179 -4.79 19.83 8.17
N GLU A 180 -5.28 20.85 7.46
CA GLU A 180 -5.77 22.09 8.06
C GLU A 180 -6.96 21.83 9.00
N LEU A 181 -7.96 21.07 8.55
CA LEU A 181 -9.13 20.73 9.37
C LEU A 181 -8.75 19.93 10.62
N GLU A 182 -7.84 18.97 10.50
CA GLU A 182 -7.31 18.23 11.66
C GLU A 182 -6.63 19.15 12.66
N SER A 183 -5.78 20.08 12.20
CA SER A 183 -5.05 21.02 13.07
C SER A 183 -5.98 22.01 13.77
N SER A 184 -7.10 22.38 13.16
CA SER A 184 -8.14 23.25 13.73
C SER A 184 -9.17 22.51 14.58
N GLN A 185 -9.05 21.18 14.73
CA GLN A 185 -10.02 20.33 15.45
C GLN A 185 -11.44 20.47 14.90
N ALA A 186 -11.58 20.58 13.57
CA ALA A 186 -12.85 20.67 12.89
C ALA A 186 -13.73 19.41 13.08
N ASP A 187 -15.02 19.51 12.73
CA ASP A 187 -15.94 18.37 12.80
C ASP A 187 -15.42 17.22 11.91
N MET A 188 -15.38 16.02 12.49
CA MET A 188 -15.01 14.80 11.78
C MET A 188 -15.78 14.61 10.46
N ARG A 189 -17.02 15.06 10.38
CA ARG A 189 -17.86 14.96 9.16
C ARG A 189 -17.27 15.76 8.01
N GLU A 190 -16.65 16.91 8.28
CA GLU A 190 -15.99 17.74 7.26
C GLU A 190 -14.76 17.03 6.71
N ILE A 191 -13.96 16.42 7.59
CA ILE A 191 -12.80 15.63 7.21
C ILE A 191 -13.22 14.43 6.36
N LEU A 192 -14.22 13.66 6.82
CA LEU A 192 -14.71 12.47 6.12
C LEU A 192 -15.30 12.79 4.74
N ALA A 193 -15.91 13.95 4.56
CA ALA A 193 -16.43 14.38 3.26
C ALA A 193 -15.32 14.56 2.21
N LEU A 194 -14.14 15.09 2.62
CA LEU A 194 -12.99 15.30 1.72
C LEU A 194 -12.27 13.99 1.35
N VAL A 195 -12.25 13.01 2.26
CA VAL A 195 -11.60 11.72 2.02
C VAL A 195 -12.56 10.68 1.45
N ALA A 196 -13.82 11.04 1.23
CA ALA A 196 -14.81 10.16 0.61
C ALA A 196 -14.37 9.74 -0.80
N GLY A 197 -14.50 8.46 -1.10
CA GLY A 197 -14.04 7.87 -2.37
C GLY A 197 -14.70 8.45 -3.64
N THR A 198 -15.79 9.22 -3.50
CA THR A 198 -16.46 9.92 -4.62
C THR A 198 -15.53 10.95 -5.28
N GLU A 199 -14.81 11.76 -4.49
CA GLU A 199 -13.90 12.77 -5.02
C GLU A 199 -12.63 12.12 -5.60
N THR A 200 -12.11 11.09 -4.95
CA THR A 200 -11.02 10.28 -5.50
C THR A 200 -11.41 9.63 -6.83
N LYS A 201 -12.67 9.19 -6.98
CA LYS A 201 -13.19 8.66 -8.26
C LYS A 201 -13.20 9.71 -9.36
N ARG A 202 -13.53 10.96 -9.06
CA ARG A 202 -13.46 12.10 -10.01
C ARG A 202 -12.02 12.33 -10.46
N MET A 203 -11.04 12.31 -9.54
CA MET A 203 -9.62 12.38 -9.89
C MET A 203 -9.25 11.29 -10.89
N TYR A 204 -9.61 10.04 -10.62
CA TYR A 204 -9.24 8.90 -11.45
C TYR A 204 -9.88 8.93 -12.83
N GLN A 205 -11.14 9.32 -12.92
CA GLN A 205 -11.91 9.27 -14.17
C GLN A 205 -11.77 10.53 -15.02
N HIS A 206 -11.67 11.71 -14.40
CA HIS A 206 -11.72 13.00 -15.10
C HIS A 206 -10.43 13.81 -15.03
N GLY A 207 -9.43 13.33 -14.29
CA GLY A 207 -8.15 14.02 -14.16
C GLY A 207 -8.21 15.32 -13.38
N GLU A 208 -9.22 15.47 -12.51
CA GLU A 208 -9.34 16.59 -11.58
C GLU A 208 -8.39 16.39 -10.40
N VAL A 209 -7.10 16.61 -10.61
CA VAL A 209 -6.01 16.24 -9.70
C VAL A 209 -6.10 16.80 -8.28
N ASP A 210 -6.89 17.85 -8.09
CA ASP A 210 -7.09 18.53 -6.83
C ASP A 210 -8.39 18.13 -6.10
N ALA A 211 -9.24 17.30 -6.73
CA ALA A 211 -10.59 17.05 -6.24
C ALA A 211 -10.65 16.19 -4.97
N GLY A 212 -9.76 15.22 -4.82
CA GLY A 212 -9.82 14.26 -3.73
C GLY A 212 -8.44 13.86 -3.21
N VAL A 213 -8.43 12.98 -2.22
CA VAL A 213 -7.20 12.46 -1.61
C VAL A 213 -6.80 11.15 -2.28
N ILE A 214 -5.53 11.02 -2.64
CA ILE A 214 -4.94 9.78 -3.17
C ILE A 214 -3.80 9.30 -2.28
N ALA A 215 -3.80 8.01 -1.95
CA ALA A 215 -2.71 7.36 -1.25
C ALA A 215 -1.44 7.38 -2.11
N CYS A 216 -0.34 7.91 -1.57
CA CYS A 216 0.91 8.07 -2.30
C CYS A 216 2.11 7.87 -1.39
N SER A 217 3.03 6.99 -1.79
CA SER A 217 4.29 6.71 -1.10
C SER A 217 5.32 7.81 -1.33
N GLN A 218 6.24 7.99 -0.37
CA GLN A 218 7.42 8.85 -0.56
C GLN A 218 8.31 8.38 -1.73
N SER A 219 8.21 7.11 -2.14
CA SER A 219 8.89 6.62 -3.34
C SER A 219 8.46 7.33 -4.63
N ILE A 220 7.44 8.19 -4.59
CA ILE A 220 7.06 9.01 -5.74
C ILE A 220 8.23 9.85 -6.24
N GLY A 221 9.11 10.33 -5.36
CA GLY A 221 10.30 11.11 -5.70
C GLY A 221 11.35 10.37 -6.56
N ILE A 222 11.19 9.06 -6.74
CA ILE A 222 12.07 8.27 -7.64
C ILE A 222 11.32 7.74 -8.87
N ILE A 223 10.08 8.21 -9.09
CA ILE A 223 9.22 7.82 -10.22
C ILE A 223 9.09 9.02 -11.16
N SER A 224 9.84 9.06 -12.24
CA SER A 224 9.90 10.22 -13.13
C SER A 224 9.24 10.00 -14.50
N GLU A 225 8.69 8.81 -14.76
CA GLU A 225 8.12 8.48 -16.07
C GLU A 225 7.04 7.40 -16.00
N THR A 226 6.10 7.45 -16.93
CA THR A 226 5.13 6.39 -17.17
C THR A 226 5.77 5.30 -18.03
N LYS A 227 5.63 4.04 -17.62
CA LYS A 227 6.13 2.85 -18.31
C LYS A 227 5.09 1.74 -18.28
N PRO A 228 5.10 0.78 -19.22
CA PRO A 228 4.34 -0.45 -19.08
C PRO A 228 4.76 -1.25 -17.84
N VAL A 229 3.83 -1.94 -17.21
CA VAL A 229 4.09 -2.73 -15.99
C VAL A 229 5.25 -3.71 -16.18
N TYR A 230 5.28 -4.41 -17.32
CA TYR A 230 6.37 -5.36 -17.59
C TYR A 230 7.76 -4.69 -17.58
N ALA A 231 7.87 -3.47 -18.13
CA ALA A 231 9.14 -2.74 -18.18
C ALA A 231 9.55 -2.23 -16.77
N VAL A 232 8.59 -1.91 -15.92
CA VAL A 232 8.83 -1.59 -14.51
C VAL A 232 9.40 -2.80 -13.78
N ILE A 233 8.72 -3.94 -13.85
CA ILE A 233 9.12 -5.16 -13.11
C ILE A 233 10.46 -5.70 -13.63
N ASP A 234 10.62 -5.84 -14.95
CA ASP A 234 11.87 -6.31 -15.56
C ASP A 234 13.05 -5.37 -15.23
N GLY A 235 12.80 -4.04 -15.29
CA GLY A 235 13.80 -3.03 -14.90
C GLY A 235 14.21 -3.16 -13.45
N MET A 236 13.28 -3.33 -12.53
CA MET A 236 13.57 -3.54 -11.09
C MET A 236 14.42 -4.78 -10.86
N VAL A 237 14.08 -5.91 -11.49
CA VAL A 237 14.82 -7.16 -11.33
C VAL A 237 16.23 -7.06 -11.90
N ARG A 238 16.39 -6.47 -13.10
CA ARG A 238 17.71 -6.27 -13.73
C ARG A 238 18.60 -5.33 -12.91
N GLU A 239 18.06 -4.20 -12.45
CA GLU A 239 18.80 -3.24 -11.63
C GLU A 239 19.25 -3.88 -10.32
N ALA A 240 18.37 -4.62 -9.63
CA ALA A 240 18.72 -5.34 -8.41
C ALA A 240 19.87 -6.34 -8.65
N ALA A 241 19.82 -7.11 -9.75
CA ALA A 241 20.89 -8.04 -10.13
C ALA A 241 22.21 -7.32 -10.40
N MET A 242 22.21 -6.23 -11.18
CA MET A 242 23.43 -5.44 -11.45
C MET A 242 24.06 -4.88 -10.18
N ILE A 243 23.25 -4.39 -9.23
CA ILE A 243 23.75 -3.86 -7.96
C ILE A 243 24.33 -4.98 -7.11
N ARG A 244 23.66 -6.13 -7.02
CA ARG A 244 24.16 -7.31 -6.32
C ARG A 244 25.53 -7.72 -6.85
N ASP A 245 25.68 -7.84 -8.15
CA ASP A 245 26.92 -8.27 -8.80
C ASP A 245 28.06 -7.27 -8.57
N ARG A 246 27.75 -5.96 -8.59
CA ARG A 246 28.70 -4.90 -8.24
C ARG A 246 29.18 -4.96 -6.78
N LEU A 247 28.28 -5.33 -5.84
CA LEU A 247 28.62 -5.43 -4.41
C LEU A 247 29.39 -6.70 -4.09
N ALA A 248 29.30 -7.73 -4.92
CA ALA A 248 30.00 -9.01 -4.76
C ALA A 248 31.39 -9.01 -5.39
N ALA A 249 31.75 -8.00 -6.22
CA ALA A 249 33.04 -7.84 -6.88
C ALA A 249 34.04 -7.10 -5.99
#